data_fe6b870ce782371caf90c34d55daf7b3
#
_entry.id   fe6b870ce782371caf90c34d55daf7b3
#
_cell.length_a   1.000
_cell.length_b   1.000
_cell.length_c   1.000
_cell.angle_alpha   90.00
_cell.angle_beta   90.00
_cell.angle_gamma   90.00
#
_symmetry.space_group_name_H-M   'P 1'
#
loop_
_entity.id
_entity.type
_entity.pdbx_description
1 polymer ?
#
loop_
_entity_poly.entity_id
_entity_poly.type
_entity_poly.pdbx_seq_one_letter_code
_entity_poly.pdbx_strand_id
1 'polypeptide(L)'
;MKYHIEKNTVQETLVIPLYGRKMCSELYPNLFRDETAMRLIEEIDYDFSTFAKRSQSMMQQFGFLECAMRQSDLACEVRDYLRSHPNAAVVNLGCGLDATGHACDNGTCKIYNIDFPDVIAVRDALLPAGEREKNIPCNLNDTSWFSEIDASGGAMFFAAGVFYYFLTPQVKALVCAMAEAFPGGKLVFDAANRKAVKLMLKTWLKNAEIKDVGAYFAVTDARRELSAWSDRLRVSSRGYMLGYNDLRNQNVRKFFRFLSKVGDGMMNMQIVRLDFAKENKKQE
;
A
#
# COMPACT_ATOMS: atom_id res chain seq x y z
N MET A 1 24.77 8.50 -11.74
CA MET A 1 23.87 8.66 -12.92
C MET A 1 22.45 8.57 -12.37
N LYS A 2 21.54 9.48 -12.76
CA LYS A 2 20.14 9.41 -12.29
C LYS A 2 19.36 8.40 -13.12
N TYR A 3 18.39 7.72 -12.52
CA TYR A 3 17.52 6.78 -13.21
C TYR A 3 16.40 7.55 -13.93
N HIS A 4 16.25 7.37 -15.24
CA HIS A 4 15.22 8.03 -16.03
C HIS A 4 13.88 7.29 -15.90
N ILE A 5 12.82 8.02 -15.54
CA ILE A 5 11.44 7.50 -15.49
C ILE A 5 10.73 7.83 -16.80
N GLU A 6 10.21 6.81 -17.47
CA GLU A 6 9.46 6.97 -18.71
C GLU A 6 8.08 7.60 -18.46
N LYS A 7 7.82 8.75 -19.12
CA LYS A 7 6.53 9.42 -19.04
C LYS A 7 5.43 8.66 -19.78
N ASN A 8 4.20 8.79 -19.33
CA ASN A 8 3.01 8.09 -19.86
C ASN A 8 3.08 6.56 -19.80
N THR A 9 3.83 6.02 -18.86
CA THR A 9 3.93 4.59 -18.55
C THR A 9 3.50 4.32 -17.10
N VAL A 10 3.41 3.05 -16.72
CA VAL A 10 3.17 2.64 -15.32
C VAL A 10 4.27 3.17 -14.40
N GLN A 11 5.51 3.33 -14.88
CA GLN A 11 6.61 3.89 -14.10
C GLN A 11 6.32 5.30 -13.57
N GLU A 12 5.60 6.13 -14.34
CA GLU A 12 5.25 7.47 -13.90
C GLU A 12 4.33 7.46 -12.67
N THR A 13 3.51 6.41 -12.49
CA THR A 13 2.66 6.28 -11.30
C THR A 13 3.46 6.12 -10.01
N LEU A 14 4.70 5.62 -10.10
CA LEU A 14 5.60 5.39 -8.96
C LEU A 14 6.04 6.69 -8.28
N VAL A 15 6.21 7.77 -9.08
CA VAL A 15 6.73 9.04 -8.56
C VAL A 15 5.73 9.81 -7.69
N ILE A 16 4.42 9.60 -7.89
CA ILE A 16 3.37 10.30 -7.15
C ILE A 16 3.41 9.98 -5.64
N PRO A 17 3.27 8.71 -5.21
CA PRO A 17 3.32 8.37 -3.80
C PRO A 17 4.71 8.60 -3.20
N LEU A 18 5.76 8.41 -3.99
CA LEU A 18 7.14 8.67 -3.57
C LEU A 18 7.32 10.16 -3.22
N TYR A 19 6.92 11.06 -4.10
CA TYR A 19 6.98 12.51 -3.85
C TYR A 19 6.10 12.91 -2.66
N GLY A 20 4.92 12.32 -2.53
CA GLY A 20 4.01 12.54 -1.40
C GLY A 20 4.65 12.20 -0.05
N ARG A 21 5.32 11.05 0.05
CA ARG A 21 6.01 10.62 1.26
C ARG A 21 7.21 11.51 1.59
N LYS A 22 8.01 11.88 0.58
CA LYS A 22 9.10 12.85 0.74
C LYS A 22 8.58 14.17 1.31
N MET A 23 7.53 14.74 0.71
CA MET A 23 6.95 16.01 1.16
C MET A 23 6.36 15.91 2.58
N CYS A 24 5.71 14.80 2.93
CA CYS A 24 5.21 14.60 4.28
C CYS A 24 6.36 14.51 5.30
N SER A 25 7.46 13.83 4.94
CA SER A 25 8.67 13.74 5.78
C SER A 25 9.28 15.11 6.08
N GLU A 26 9.24 16.03 5.12
CA GLU A 26 9.71 17.41 5.30
C GLU A 26 8.73 18.28 6.11
N LEU A 27 7.43 18.15 5.84
CA LEU A 27 6.41 18.98 6.50
C LEU A 27 6.11 18.53 7.94
N TYR A 28 6.21 17.24 8.21
CA TYR A 28 5.84 16.62 9.48
C TYR A 28 6.86 15.59 9.96
N PRO A 29 8.15 15.97 10.17
CA PRO A 29 9.24 15.01 10.44
C PRO A 29 9.07 14.22 11.74
N ASN A 30 8.28 14.73 12.70
CA ASN A 30 7.96 14.04 13.94
C ASN A 30 6.80 13.04 13.81
N LEU A 31 6.00 13.15 12.77
CA LEU A 31 4.87 12.27 12.50
C LEU A 31 5.26 11.13 11.57
N PHE A 32 6.03 11.45 10.53
CA PHE A 32 6.39 10.50 9.49
C PHE A 32 7.74 10.86 8.89
N ARG A 33 8.58 9.86 8.66
CA ARG A 33 9.88 10.03 8.03
C ARG A 33 10.19 8.82 7.13
N ASP A 34 10.39 9.07 5.86
CA ASP A 34 10.76 8.09 4.84
C ASP A 34 12.07 8.53 4.16
N GLU A 35 13.19 8.11 4.75
CA GLU A 35 14.55 8.41 4.23
C GLU A 35 14.73 7.82 2.82
N THR A 36 14.13 6.68 2.56
CA THR A 36 14.18 6.03 1.24
C THR A 36 13.50 6.90 0.19
N ALA A 37 12.31 7.42 0.47
CA ALA A 37 11.63 8.31 -0.48
C ALA A 37 12.41 9.60 -0.70
N MET A 38 13.00 10.18 0.35
CA MET A 38 13.84 11.38 0.24
C MET A 38 15.05 11.14 -0.67
N ARG A 39 15.76 10.04 -0.48
CA ARG A 39 16.91 9.64 -1.30
C ARG A 39 16.52 9.38 -2.76
N LEU A 40 15.49 8.58 -2.99
CA LEU A 40 15.06 8.18 -4.33
C LEU A 40 14.63 9.36 -5.21
N ILE A 41 13.98 10.39 -4.64
CA ILE A 41 13.62 11.61 -5.38
C ILE A 41 14.87 12.31 -5.94
N GLU A 42 16.01 12.23 -5.27
CA GLU A 42 17.28 12.81 -5.74
C GLU A 42 17.97 11.93 -6.81
N GLU A 43 17.74 10.61 -6.76
CA GLU A 43 18.33 9.62 -7.68
C GLU A 43 17.53 9.45 -8.98
N ILE A 44 16.28 9.92 -9.03
CA ILE A 44 15.41 9.85 -10.19
C ILE A 44 15.60 11.07 -11.10
N ASP A 45 15.73 10.82 -12.41
CA ASP A 45 15.65 11.83 -13.47
C ASP A 45 14.19 11.98 -13.93
N TYR A 46 13.48 12.88 -13.26
CA TYR A 46 12.09 13.23 -13.58
C TYR A 46 11.84 14.70 -13.25
N ASP A 47 11.04 15.39 -14.06
CA ASP A 47 10.68 16.78 -13.84
C ASP A 47 9.60 16.92 -12.76
N PHE A 48 10.02 17.14 -11.53
CA PHE A 48 9.13 17.39 -10.39
C PHE A 48 8.59 18.82 -10.31
N SER A 49 8.86 19.72 -11.28
CA SER A 49 8.46 21.13 -11.21
C SER A 49 6.95 21.33 -11.09
N THR A 50 6.16 20.50 -11.78
CA THR A 50 4.69 20.49 -11.70
C THR A 50 4.22 20.10 -10.28
N PHE A 51 4.82 19.09 -9.68
CA PHE A 51 4.53 18.69 -8.30
C PHE A 51 4.92 19.77 -7.30
N ALA A 52 6.09 20.38 -7.47
CA ALA A 52 6.58 21.46 -6.62
C ALA A 52 5.66 22.70 -6.65
N LYS A 53 5.20 23.13 -7.83
CA LYS A 53 4.24 24.24 -7.96
C LYS A 53 2.92 23.94 -7.25
N ARG A 54 2.42 22.70 -7.35
CA ARG A 54 1.15 22.28 -6.73
C ARG A 54 1.30 22.00 -5.25
N SER A 55 2.49 21.66 -4.75
CA SER A 55 2.75 21.33 -3.35
C SER A 55 2.37 22.41 -2.34
N GLN A 56 2.21 23.66 -2.81
CA GLN A 56 1.76 24.76 -1.97
C GLN A 56 0.25 24.76 -1.70
N SER A 57 -0.55 24.00 -2.46
CA SER A 57 -1.98 23.91 -2.22
C SER A 57 -2.29 23.04 -0.99
N MET A 58 -3.25 23.49 -0.17
CA MET A 58 -3.66 22.74 1.03
C MET A 58 -4.17 21.33 0.70
N MET A 59 -4.89 21.16 -0.41
CA MET A 59 -5.41 19.85 -0.81
C MET A 59 -4.28 18.89 -1.19
N GLN A 60 -3.24 19.41 -1.87
CA GLN A 60 -2.07 18.59 -2.20
C GLN A 60 -1.29 18.20 -0.93
N GLN A 61 -1.12 19.14 0.01
CA GLN A 61 -0.48 18.84 1.31
C GLN A 61 -1.27 17.81 2.11
N PHE A 62 -2.60 17.87 2.06
CA PHE A 62 -3.43 16.84 2.67
C PHE A 62 -3.21 15.47 2.01
N GLY A 63 -3.12 15.41 0.70
CA GLY A 63 -2.82 14.18 0.00
C GLY A 63 -1.42 13.61 0.29
N PHE A 64 -0.41 14.45 0.55
CA PHE A 64 0.89 13.97 1.05
C PHE A 64 0.75 13.30 2.43
N LEU A 65 -0.07 13.90 3.29
CA LEU A 65 -0.39 13.31 4.59
C LEU A 65 -1.12 11.97 4.42
N GLU A 66 -2.09 11.87 3.48
CA GLU A 66 -2.78 10.61 3.18
C GLU A 66 -1.80 9.51 2.74
N CYS A 67 -0.90 9.79 1.81
CA CYS A 67 0.11 8.83 1.35
C CYS A 67 0.99 8.32 2.49
N ALA A 68 1.43 9.22 3.36
CA ALA A 68 2.29 8.90 4.49
C ALA A 68 1.56 8.09 5.57
N MET A 69 0.34 8.50 5.94
CA MET A 69 -0.44 7.80 6.95
C MET A 69 -0.80 6.40 6.50
N ARG A 70 -1.18 6.21 5.22
CA ARG A 70 -1.41 4.89 4.65
C ARG A 70 -0.22 3.96 4.84
N GLN A 71 0.99 4.42 4.48
CA GLN A 71 2.19 3.62 4.65
C GLN A 71 2.47 3.31 6.12
N SER A 72 2.35 4.32 7.00
CA SER A 72 2.52 4.15 8.45
C SER A 72 1.56 3.12 9.03
N ASP A 73 0.29 3.17 8.62
CA ASP A 73 -0.76 2.29 9.13
C ASP A 73 -0.55 0.85 8.67
N LEU A 74 -0.20 0.65 7.38
CA LEU A 74 0.15 -0.67 6.86
C LEU A 74 1.42 -1.23 7.53
N ALA A 75 2.43 -0.40 7.75
CA ALA A 75 3.63 -0.79 8.49
C ALA A 75 3.31 -1.19 9.94
N CYS A 76 2.35 -0.52 10.58
CA CYS A 76 1.87 -0.88 11.92
C CYS A 76 1.26 -2.29 11.92
N GLU A 77 0.41 -2.62 10.94
CA GLU A 77 -0.19 -3.96 10.81
C GLU A 77 0.87 -5.05 10.51
N VAL A 78 1.88 -4.75 9.67
CA VAL A 78 2.99 -5.67 9.39
C VAL A 78 3.79 -5.95 10.66
N ARG A 79 4.20 -4.91 11.39
CA ARG A 79 4.95 -5.07 12.65
C ARG A 79 4.15 -5.80 13.71
N ASP A 80 2.84 -5.57 13.78
CA ASP A 80 1.96 -6.26 14.72
C ASP A 80 1.90 -7.76 14.44
N TYR A 81 1.80 -8.14 13.17
CA TYR A 81 1.85 -9.55 12.76
C TYR A 81 3.20 -10.20 13.08
N LEU A 82 4.30 -9.50 12.80
CA LEU A 82 5.67 -10.00 13.04
C LEU A 82 5.97 -10.23 14.53
N ARG A 83 5.30 -9.55 15.48
CA ARG A 83 5.46 -9.84 16.92
C ARG A 83 5.08 -11.26 17.29
N SER A 84 4.10 -11.83 16.63
CA SER A 84 3.64 -13.21 16.86
C SER A 84 4.19 -14.22 15.85
N HIS A 85 4.70 -13.77 14.71
CA HIS A 85 5.22 -14.57 13.62
C HIS A 85 6.56 -13.98 13.12
N PRO A 86 7.64 -14.04 13.93
CA PRO A 86 8.89 -13.33 13.60
C PRO A 86 9.56 -13.80 12.31
N ASN A 87 9.36 -15.06 11.92
CA ASN A 87 9.93 -15.66 10.72
C ASN A 87 8.97 -15.64 9.51
N ALA A 88 7.90 -14.84 9.57
CA ALA A 88 6.90 -14.82 8.51
C ALA A 88 7.46 -14.27 7.19
N ALA A 89 6.81 -14.65 6.10
CA ALA A 89 6.91 -13.94 4.83
C ALA A 89 6.13 -12.62 4.91
N VAL A 90 6.78 -11.50 4.62
CA VAL A 90 6.17 -10.17 4.46
C VAL A 90 6.11 -9.87 2.96
N VAL A 91 4.92 -9.82 2.40
CA VAL A 91 4.71 -9.74 0.96
C VAL A 91 4.05 -8.41 0.58
N ASN A 92 4.77 -7.58 -0.16
CA ASN A 92 4.30 -6.29 -0.68
C ASN A 92 3.70 -6.49 -2.08
N LEU A 93 2.39 -6.39 -2.19
CA LEU A 93 1.65 -6.55 -3.44
C LEU A 93 1.54 -5.21 -4.18
N GLY A 94 2.00 -5.14 -5.42
CA GLY A 94 2.10 -3.89 -6.18
C GLY A 94 3.09 -2.94 -5.51
N CYS A 95 4.30 -3.43 -5.29
CA CYS A 95 5.28 -2.79 -4.41
C CYS A 95 5.80 -1.45 -4.90
N GLY A 96 5.83 -1.22 -6.22
CA GLY A 96 6.43 -0.01 -6.78
C GLY A 96 7.79 0.32 -6.17
N LEU A 97 7.97 1.56 -5.75
CA LEU A 97 9.12 2.04 -5.00
C LEU A 97 8.82 2.20 -3.49
N ASP A 98 7.92 1.38 -2.96
CA ASP A 98 7.64 1.34 -1.53
C ASP A 98 8.65 0.43 -0.80
N ALA A 99 9.26 0.94 0.27
CA ALA A 99 10.22 0.24 1.12
C ALA A 99 9.63 -0.20 2.47
N THR A 100 8.29 -0.26 2.60
CA THR A 100 7.62 -0.61 3.87
C THR A 100 8.03 -1.99 4.39
N GLY A 101 8.16 -2.99 3.50
CA GLY A 101 8.64 -4.32 3.88
C GLY A 101 10.02 -4.25 4.53
N HIS A 102 10.97 -3.58 3.87
CA HIS A 102 12.32 -3.34 4.39
C HIS A 102 12.32 -2.58 5.72
N ALA A 103 11.51 -1.52 5.84
CA ALA A 103 11.39 -0.74 7.07
C ALA A 103 10.75 -1.51 8.24
N CYS A 104 10.12 -2.64 7.97
CA CYS A 104 9.54 -3.55 8.97
C CYS A 104 10.43 -4.77 9.25
N ASP A 105 11.58 -4.91 8.59
CA ASP A 105 12.48 -6.05 8.78
C ASP A 105 12.89 -6.18 10.25
N ASN A 106 12.60 -7.32 10.83
CA ASN A 106 12.94 -7.67 12.23
C ASN A 106 14.23 -8.51 12.34
N GLY A 107 14.97 -8.69 11.24
CA GLY A 107 16.19 -9.49 11.17
C GLY A 107 15.97 -10.98 10.88
N THR A 108 14.73 -11.47 10.86
CA THR A 108 14.40 -12.89 10.66
C THR A 108 13.30 -13.14 9.64
N CYS A 109 12.44 -12.17 9.35
CA CYS A 109 11.39 -12.29 8.34
C CYS A 109 12.00 -12.33 6.93
N LYS A 110 11.24 -12.89 5.98
CA LYS A 110 11.54 -12.87 4.55
C LYS A 110 10.65 -11.85 3.87
N ILE A 111 11.21 -11.04 2.98
CA ILE A 111 10.50 -9.95 2.33
C ILE A 111 10.36 -10.26 0.84
N TYR A 112 9.15 -10.13 0.32
CA TYR A 112 8.84 -10.34 -1.08
C TYR A 112 8.15 -9.10 -1.64
N ASN A 113 8.68 -8.57 -2.73
CA ASN A 113 8.14 -7.40 -3.41
C ASN A 113 7.64 -7.83 -4.79
N ILE A 114 6.34 -7.70 -5.05
CA ILE A 114 5.71 -8.17 -6.28
C ILE A 114 5.15 -6.99 -7.06
N ASP A 115 5.50 -6.89 -8.32
CA ASP A 115 4.94 -5.90 -9.25
C ASP A 115 5.18 -6.36 -10.71
N PHE A 116 4.69 -5.58 -11.67
CA PHE A 116 4.94 -5.82 -13.08
C PHE A 116 6.45 -5.85 -13.40
N PRO A 117 6.87 -6.60 -14.43
CA PRO A 117 8.30 -6.74 -14.77
C PRO A 117 9.03 -5.42 -15.01
N ASP A 118 8.40 -4.44 -15.65
CA ASP A 118 8.97 -3.12 -15.90
C ASP A 118 9.12 -2.30 -14.60
N VAL A 119 8.20 -2.45 -13.66
CA VAL A 119 8.29 -1.83 -12.32
C VAL A 119 9.39 -2.49 -11.49
N ILE A 120 9.49 -3.81 -11.51
CA ILE A 120 10.57 -4.54 -10.81
C ILE A 120 11.93 -4.17 -11.37
N ALA A 121 12.07 -3.97 -12.68
CA ALA A 121 13.33 -3.50 -13.28
C ALA A 121 13.75 -2.12 -12.74
N VAL A 122 12.80 -1.18 -12.56
CA VAL A 122 13.07 0.12 -11.91
C VAL A 122 13.47 -0.09 -10.45
N ARG A 123 12.74 -0.97 -9.74
CA ARG A 123 13.01 -1.27 -8.33
C ARG A 123 14.39 -1.88 -8.14
N ASP A 124 14.78 -2.87 -8.94
CA ASP A 124 16.10 -3.51 -8.86
C ASP A 124 17.25 -2.51 -9.06
N ALA A 125 17.05 -1.51 -9.91
CA ALA A 125 18.04 -0.46 -10.14
C ALA A 125 18.15 0.54 -8.96
N LEU A 126 17.04 0.87 -8.29
CA LEU A 126 16.96 1.92 -7.27
C LEU A 126 16.90 1.37 -5.83
N LEU A 127 16.34 0.19 -5.66
CA LEU A 127 16.12 -0.52 -4.39
C LEU A 127 16.46 -2.01 -4.56
N PRO A 128 17.74 -2.35 -4.78
CA PRO A 128 18.14 -3.75 -4.95
C PRO A 128 17.76 -4.57 -3.70
N ALA A 129 17.28 -5.78 -3.94
CA ALA A 129 16.86 -6.70 -2.89
C ALA A 129 18.04 -7.09 -1.99
N GLY A 130 17.83 -7.07 -0.67
CA GLY A 130 18.79 -7.56 0.32
C GLY A 130 18.79 -9.09 0.44
N GLU A 131 19.61 -9.64 1.34
CA GLU A 131 19.75 -11.10 1.52
C GLU A 131 18.43 -11.83 1.85
N ARG A 132 17.52 -11.19 2.58
CA ARG A 132 16.20 -11.72 2.94
C ARG A 132 15.06 -11.13 2.12
N GLU A 133 15.38 -10.38 1.08
CA GLU A 133 14.41 -9.79 0.16
C GLU A 133 14.45 -10.48 -1.20
N LYS A 134 13.30 -10.56 -1.84
CA LYS A 134 13.14 -11.02 -3.21
C LYS A 134 12.18 -10.13 -3.98
N ASN A 135 12.61 -9.61 -5.11
CA ASN A 135 11.76 -8.90 -6.05
C ASN A 135 11.23 -9.90 -7.08
N ILE A 136 9.89 -9.96 -7.25
CA ILE A 136 9.22 -10.95 -8.09
C ILE A 136 8.47 -10.22 -9.21
N PRO A 137 8.93 -10.30 -10.46
CA PRO A 137 8.26 -9.71 -11.61
C PRO A 137 7.03 -10.55 -11.99
N CYS A 138 5.83 -10.10 -11.63
CA CYS A 138 4.61 -10.84 -11.90
C CYS A 138 3.39 -9.91 -11.98
N ASN A 139 2.39 -10.30 -12.78
CA ASN A 139 1.05 -9.71 -12.69
C ASN A 139 0.31 -10.35 -11.50
N LEU A 140 -0.22 -9.55 -10.59
CA LEU A 140 -0.93 -10.06 -9.40
C LEU A 140 -2.14 -10.96 -9.71
N ASN A 141 -2.72 -10.85 -10.91
CA ASN A 141 -3.79 -11.75 -11.35
C ASN A 141 -3.28 -13.16 -11.71
N ASP A 142 -1.98 -13.33 -11.91
CA ASP A 142 -1.34 -14.64 -12.11
C ASP A 142 -0.85 -15.14 -10.76
N THR A 143 -1.44 -16.22 -10.26
CA THR A 143 -1.11 -16.78 -8.94
C THR A 143 0.17 -17.61 -8.91
N SER A 144 0.93 -17.67 -9.99
CA SER A 144 2.22 -18.40 -10.05
C SER A 144 3.24 -17.94 -9.00
N TRP A 145 3.19 -16.66 -8.61
CA TRP A 145 4.05 -16.12 -7.56
C TRP A 145 3.80 -16.75 -6.16
N PHE A 146 2.68 -17.45 -5.94
CA PHE A 146 2.42 -18.13 -4.67
C PHE A 146 3.50 -19.15 -4.32
N SER A 147 4.00 -19.87 -5.33
CA SER A 147 5.06 -20.88 -5.17
C SER A 147 6.43 -20.27 -4.80
N GLU A 148 6.62 -18.98 -5.01
CA GLU A 148 7.84 -18.26 -4.69
C GLU A 148 7.91 -17.83 -3.22
N ILE A 149 6.78 -17.90 -2.48
CA ILE A 149 6.65 -17.41 -1.12
C ILE A 149 6.87 -18.56 -0.12
N ASP A 150 7.94 -18.47 0.66
CA ASP A 150 8.11 -19.36 1.80
C ASP A 150 7.28 -18.87 3.00
N ALA A 151 6.08 -19.40 3.12
CA ALA A 151 5.12 -19.08 4.18
C ALA A 151 5.24 -20.00 5.41
N SER A 152 6.31 -20.78 5.56
CA SER A 152 6.49 -21.74 6.66
C SER A 152 6.43 -21.09 8.05
N GLY A 153 6.85 -19.84 8.17
CA GLY A 153 6.76 -19.01 9.38
C GLY A 153 5.48 -18.17 9.50
N GLY A 154 4.52 -18.33 8.59
CA GLY A 154 3.35 -17.47 8.41
C GLY A 154 3.50 -16.54 7.21
N ALA A 155 2.39 -15.88 6.81
CA ALA A 155 2.40 -14.96 5.69
C ALA A 155 1.61 -13.69 6.00
N MET A 156 2.24 -12.55 5.84
CA MET A 156 1.67 -11.22 5.99
C MET A 156 1.73 -10.48 4.66
N PHE A 157 0.59 -10.29 4.03
CA PHE A 157 0.46 -9.57 2.77
C PHE A 157 -0.01 -8.14 3.03
N PHE A 158 0.52 -7.19 2.28
CA PHE A 158 -0.02 -5.83 2.29
C PHE A 158 -0.01 -5.22 0.89
N ALA A 159 -0.98 -4.33 0.64
CA ALA A 159 -1.12 -3.60 -0.61
C ALA A 159 -1.44 -2.14 -0.34
N ALA A 160 -0.61 -1.22 -0.84
CA ALA A 160 -0.71 0.22 -0.62
C ALA A 160 -1.14 0.96 -1.90
N GLY A 161 -2.43 1.29 -2.03
CA GLY A 161 -2.95 2.01 -3.20
C GLY A 161 -3.04 1.17 -4.47
N VAL A 162 -3.15 -0.13 -4.36
CA VAL A 162 -3.06 -1.08 -5.48
C VAL A 162 -4.43 -1.52 -5.97
N PHE A 163 -5.29 -2.02 -5.08
CA PHE A 163 -6.54 -2.65 -5.49
C PHE A 163 -7.54 -1.71 -6.15
N TYR A 164 -7.40 -0.42 -5.98
CA TYR A 164 -8.22 0.57 -6.69
C TYR A 164 -8.21 0.37 -8.22
N TYR A 165 -7.12 -0.10 -8.78
CA TYR A 165 -6.94 -0.30 -10.23
C TYR A 165 -7.52 -1.61 -10.76
N PHE A 166 -7.99 -2.49 -9.88
CA PHE A 166 -8.53 -3.80 -10.23
C PHE A 166 -10.07 -3.77 -10.29
N LEU A 167 -10.64 -4.63 -11.12
CA LEU A 167 -12.06 -4.92 -11.07
C LEU A 167 -12.39 -5.75 -9.81
N THR A 168 -13.55 -5.54 -9.21
CA THR A 168 -13.97 -6.28 -8.02
C THR A 168 -13.88 -7.81 -8.18
N PRO A 169 -14.25 -8.43 -9.32
CA PRO A 169 -14.07 -9.87 -9.51
C PRO A 169 -12.60 -10.31 -9.48
N GLN A 170 -11.68 -9.49 -9.96
CA GLN A 170 -10.24 -9.79 -9.93
C GLN A 170 -9.71 -9.80 -8.49
N VAL A 171 -10.05 -8.76 -7.71
CA VAL A 171 -9.65 -8.70 -6.29
C VAL A 171 -10.25 -9.88 -5.52
N LYS A 172 -11.54 -10.21 -5.77
CA LYS A 172 -12.18 -11.36 -5.15
C LYS A 172 -11.46 -12.67 -5.48
N ALA A 173 -11.16 -12.91 -6.75
CA ALA A 173 -10.48 -14.14 -7.19
C ALA A 173 -9.10 -14.27 -6.52
N LEU A 174 -8.30 -13.19 -6.53
CA LEU A 174 -7.00 -13.16 -5.88
C LEU A 174 -7.09 -13.43 -4.39
N VAL A 175 -7.97 -12.71 -3.67
CA VAL A 175 -8.12 -12.86 -2.21
C VAL A 175 -8.58 -14.26 -1.83
N CYS A 176 -9.54 -14.84 -2.56
CA CYS A 176 -9.98 -16.22 -2.30
C CYS A 176 -8.87 -17.23 -2.53
N ALA A 177 -8.10 -17.10 -3.62
CA ALA A 177 -6.96 -17.96 -3.91
C ALA A 177 -5.86 -17.83 -2.83
N MET A 178 -5.57 -16.61 -2.36
CA MET A 178 -4.62 -16.38 -1.26
C MET A 178 -5.10 -17.04 0.05
N ALA A 179 -6.40 -16.95 0.38
CA ALA A 179 -6.94 -17.55 1.59
C ALA A 179 -6.89 -19.10 1.58
N GLU A 180 -6.88 -19.69 0.39
CA GLU A 180 -6.68 -21.14 0.22
C GLU A 180 -5.20 -21.52 0.27
N ALA A 181 -4.34 -20.76 -0.38
CA ALA A 181 -2.91 -21.08 -0.48
C ALA A 181 -2.13 -20.79 0.80
N PHE A 182 -2.58 -19.83 1.62
CA PHE A 182 -1.86 -19.36 2.81
C PHE A 182 -2.73 -19.40 4.08
N PRO A 183 -3.15 -20.59 4.52
CA PRO A 183 -3.98 -20.72 5.72
C PRO A 183 -3.28 -20.15 6.97
N GLY A 184 -3.99 -19.33 7.73
CA GLY A 184 -3.44 -18.61 8.89
C GLY A 184 -2.68 -17.33 8.55
N GLY A 185 -2.57 -17.00 7.27
CA GLY A 185 -2.00 -15.74 6.81
C GLY A 185 -2.95 -14.55 7.01
N LYS A 186 -2.46 -13.37 6.69
CA LYS A 186 -3.19 -12.10 6.80
C LYS A 186 -2.92 -11.23 5.56
N LEU A 187 -3.96 -10.58 5.05
CA LEU A 187 -3.84 -9.53 4.05
C LEU A 187 -4.37 -8.22 4.62
N VAL A 188 -3.62 -7.12 4.45
CA VAL A 188 -4.06 -5.76 4.77
C VAL A 188 -3.93 -4.85 3.56
N PHE A 189 -4.90 -3.97 3.35
CA PHE A 189 -4.87 -3.02 2.25
C PHE A 189 -5.74 -1.80 2.54
N ASP A 190 -5.46 -0.69 1.88
CA ASP A 190 -6.28 0.50 1.96
C ASP A 190 -7.46 0.43 1.00
N ALA A 191 -8.62 0.87 1.47
CA ALA A 191 -9.84 0.95 0.69
C ALA A 191 -10.65 2.19 1.03
N ALA A 192 -11.52 2.59 0.12
CA ALA A 192 -12.44 3.70 0.30
C ALA A 192 -13.74 3.46 -0.49
N ASN A 193 -14.78 4.25 -0.20
CA ASN A 193 -16.03 4.11 -0.95
C ASN A 193 -15.92 4.68 -2.37
N ARG A 194 -16.92 4.37 -3.20
CA ARG A 194 -16.95 4.76 -4.62
C ARG A 194 -16.83 6.28 -4.85
N LYS A 195 -17.31 7.11 -3.91
CA LYS A 195 -17.20 8.58 -4.03
C LYS A 195 -15.75 9.02 -3.87
N ALA A 196 -15.06 8.47 -2.87
CA ALA A 196 -13.64 8.74 -2.63
C ALA A 196 -12.77 8.24 -3.80
N VAL A 197 -13.01 7.03 -4.28
CA VAL A 197 -12.29 6.46 -5.44
C VAL A 197 -12.47 7.33 -6.69
N LYS A 198 -13.69 7.80 -6.98
CA LYS A 198 -13.94 8.74 -8.09
C LYS A 198 -13.24 10.10 -7.88
N LEU A 199 -13.17 10.60 -6.65
CA LEU A 199 -12.46 11.84 -6.34
C LEU A 199 -10.96 11.67 -6.53
N MET A 200 -10.41 10.56 -6.06
CA MET A 200 -9.01 10.18 -6.25
C MET A 200 -8.61 10.19 -7.73
N LEU A 201 -9.41 9.58 -8.61
CA LEU A 201 -9.20 9.62 -10.06
C LEU A 201 -9.12 11.05 -10.61
N LYS A 202 -10.05 11.92 -10.17
CA LYS A 202 -10.10 13.31 -10.64
C LYS A 202 -8.93 14.15 -10.14
N THR A 203 -8.48 13.91 -8.91
CA THR A 203 -7.49 14.77 -8.25
C THR A 203 -6.06 14.30 -8.47
N TRP A 204 -5.82 13.00 -8.39
CA TRP A 204 -4.45 12.46 -8.46
C TRP A 204 -4.04 12.08 -9.87
N LEU A 205 -4.81 11.21 -10.54
CA LEU A 205 -4.43 10.69 -11.86
C LEU A 205 -4.56 11.76 -12.94
N LYS A 206 -5.66 12.52 -12.95
CA LYS A 206 -5.84 13.61 -13.92
C LYS A 206 -4.84 14.75 -13.73
N ASN A 207 -4.49 15.05 -12.47
CA ASN A 207 -3.50 16.08 -12.17
C ASN A 207 -2.06 15.65 -12.47
N ALA A 208 -1.78 14.36 -12.49
CA ALA A 208 -0.50 13.82 -12.92
C ALA A 208 -0.42 13.63 -14.44
N GLU A 209 -1.51 13.99 -15.18
CA GLU A 209 -1.63 13.82 -16.65
C GLU A 209 -1.55 12.36 -17.12
N ILE A 210 -1.68 11.39 -16.19
CA ILE A 210 -1.68 9.97 -16.50
C ILE A 210 -2.99 9.61 -17.16
N LYS A 211 -2.91 9.17 -18.41
CA LYS A 211 -4.04 8.75 -19.24
C LYS A 211 -4.22 7.23 -19.12
N ASP A 212 -5.46 6.77 -19.37
CA ASP A 212 -5.82 5.35 -19.48
C ASP A 212 -5.71 4.50 -18.20
N VAL A 213 -5.60 5.12 -17.03
CA VAL A 213 -5.68 4.43 -15.74
C VAL A 213 -7.06 4.65 -15.12
N GLY A 214 -7.83 3.57 -14.95
CA GLY A 214 -9.12 3.57 -14.27
C GLY A 214 -8.99 3.21 -12.78
N ALA A 215 -9.97 3.57 -11.95
CA ALA A 215 -10.10 3.04 -10.61
C ALA A 215 -11.50 2.47 -10.41
N TYR A 216 -11.57 1.21 -10.02
CA TYR A 216 -12.77 0.38 -10.08
C TYR A 216 -13.17 -0.19 -8.73
N PHE A 217 -12.21 -0.75 -8.00
CA PHE A 217 -12.46 -1.38 -6.71
C PHE A 217 -12.73 -0.31 -5.64
N ALA A 218 -13.84 -0.47 -4.95
CA ALA A 218 -14.24 0.41 -3.86
C ALA A 218 -14.99 -0.42 -2.81
N VAL A 219 -14.81 -0.10 -1.54
CA VAL A 219 -15.42 -0.77 -0.40
C VAL A 219 -16.03 0.27 0.54
N THR A 220 -17.31 0.12 0.85
CA THR A 220 -17.99 1.00 1.80
C THR A 220 -18.03 0.35 3.18
N ASP A 221 -18.47 -0.90 3.25
CA ASP A 221 -18.50 -1.72 4.46
C ASP A 221 -17.72 -3.01 4.22
N ALA A 222 -16.45 -2.99 4.66
CA ALA A 222 -15.55 -4.12 4.40
C ALA A 222 -16.09 -5.43 4.97
N ARG A 223 -16.60 -5.41 6.20
CA ARG A 223 -17.11 -6.63 6.84
C ARG A 223 -18.28 -7.22 6.08
N ARG A 224 -19.26 -6.40 5.70
CA ARG A 224 -20.45 -6.84 4.99
C ARG A 224 -20.14 -7.32 3.58
N GLU A 225 -19.29 -6.57 2.85
CA GLU A 225 -19.02 -6.81 1.44
C GLU A 225 -18.05 -7.98 1.21
N LEU A 226 -17.00 -8.07 2.02
CA LEU A 226 -15.90 -9.01 1.78
C LEU A 226 -16.08 -10.34 2.52
N SER A 227 -16.80 -10.39 3.65
CA SER A 227 -17.07 -11.68 4.32
C SER A 227 -17.92 -12.62 3.48
N ALA A 228 -18.70 -12.07 2.54
CA ALA A 228 -19.49 -12.86 1.60
C ALA A 228 -18.67 -13.54 0.49
N TRP A 229 -17.35 -13.25 0.40
CA TRP A 229 -16.50 -13.82 -0.66
C TRP A 229 -16.06 -15.25 -0.37
N SER A 230 -15.79 -15.58 0.89
CA SER A 230 -15.38 -16.90 1.34
C SER A 230 -15.58 -17.05 2.86
N ASP A 231 -15.93 -18.24 3.32
CA ASP A 231 -15.99 -18.62 4.73
C ASP A 231 -14.58 -18.70 5.40
N ARG A 232 -13.55 -18.73 4.57
CA ARG A 232 -12.14 -18.65 5.02
C ARG A 232 -11.70 -17.25 5.42
N LEU A 233 -12.53 -16.22 5.24
CA LEU A 233 -12.17 -14.84 5.51
C LEU A 233 -12.80 -14.34 6.81
N ARG A 234 -11.96 -13.86 7.71
CA ARG A 234 -12.39 -13.03 8.84
C ARG A 234 -12.02 -11.58 8.54
N VAL A 235 -13.05 -10.76 8.35
CA VAL A 235 -12.90 -9.39 7.90
C VAL A 235 -13.05 -8.40 9.04
N SER A 236 -12.10 -7.49 9.16
CA SER A 236 -12.20 -6.30 10.00
C SER A 236 -11.64 -5.08 9.27
N SER A 237 -11.95 -3.89 9.75
CA SER A 237 -11.38 -2.68 9.21
C SER A 237 -11.20 -1.62 10.29
N ARG A 238 -10.33 -0.66 10.03
CA ARG A 238 -10.01 0.45 10.92
C ARG A 238 -9.84 1.72 10.08
N GLY A 239 -10.30 2.84 10.60
CA GLY A 239 -10.12 4.13 9.95
C GLY A 239 -8.65 4.39 9.67
N TYR A 240 -8.36 4.85 8.49
CA TYR A 240 -7.01 4.90 7.98
C TYR A 240 -6.25 6.12 8.51
N MET A 241 -6.86 7.31 8.59
CA MET A 241 -6.16 8.51 9.06
C MET A 241 -6.11 8.62 10.60
N LEU A 242 -7.20 8.30 11.29
CA LEU A 242 -7.40 8.53 12.71
C LEU A 242 -7.43 7.23 13.53
N GLY A 243 -7.58 6.10 12.89
CA GLY A 243 -7.62 4.81 13.57
C GLY A 243 -6.27 4.37 14.16
N TYR A 244 -5.15 4.84 13.60
CA TYR A 244 -3.80 4.47 13.97
C TYR A 244 -3.02 5.61 14.63
N ASN A 245 -3.33 6.86 14.29
CA ASN A 245 -2.53 8.02 14.66
C ASN A 245 -3.34 9.08 15.38
N ASP A 246 -2.78 9.68 16.43
CA ASP A 246 -3.32 10.91 17.02
C ASP A 246 -2.69 12.14 16.38
N LEU A 247 -3.32 12.65 15.34
CA LEU A 247 -2.85 13.81 14.60
C LEU A 247 -2.89 15.12 15.44
N ARG A 248 -3.49 15.13 16.66
CA ARG A 248 -3.54 16.32 17.52
C ARG A 248 -2.19 16.61 18.12
N ASN A 249 -1.49 15.58 18.55
CA ASN A 249 -0.20 15.69 19.23
C ASN A 249 0.97 15.92 18.27
N GLN A 250 0.72 15.92 16.95
CA GLN A 250 1.75 15.95 15.91
C GLN A 250 1.81 17.27 15.11
N ASN A 251 1.30 18.35 15.68
CA ASN A 251 1.26 19.67 15.04
C ASN A 251 0.55 19.73 13.68
N VAL A 252 -0.25 18.73 13.34
CA VAL A 252 -1.04 18.73 12.11
C VAL A 252 -2.14 19.79 12.19
N ARG A 253 -2.25 20.60 11.14
CA ARG A 253 -3.22 21.70 11.07
C ARG A 253 -4.65 21.24 11.39
N LYS A 254 -5.43 22.05 12.12
CA LYS A 254 -6.83 21.76 12.48
C LYS A 254 -7.69 21.40 11.26
N PHE A 255 -7.47 22.06 10.13
CA PHE A 255 -8.17 21.80 8.88
C PHE A 255 -7.88 20.37 8.35
N PHE A 256 -6.64 19.91 8.38
CA PHE A 256 -6.30 18.54 7.94
C PHE A 256 -6.86 17.48 8.87
N ARG A 257 -6.92 17.75 10.18
CA ARG A 257 -7.60 16.87 11.13
C ARG A 257 -9.11 16.78 10.88
N PHE A 258 -9.74 17.87 10.43
CA PHE A 258 -11.13 17.85 9.99
C PHE A 258 -11.28 17.04 8.70
N LEU A 259 -10.43 17.26 7.69
CA LEU A 259 -10.44 16.46 6.45
C LEU A 259 -10.21 14.97 6.72
N SER A 260 -9.34 14.61 7.67
CA SER A 260 -9.12 13.22 8.09
C SER A 260 -10.41 12.59 8.67
N LYS A 261 -11.19 13.34 9.45
CA LYS A 261 -12.51 12.86 9.94
C LYS A 261 -13.50 12.65 8.80
N VAL A 262 -13.48 13.53 7.78
CA VAL A 262 -14.32 13.39 6.59
C VAL A 262 -13.86 12.17 5.78
N GLY A 263 -12.56 11.96 5.65
CA GLY A 263 -11.97 10.80 4.98
C GLY A 263 -12.42 9.49 5.64
N ASP A 264 -12.12 9.31 6.92
CA ASP A 264 -12.46 8.08 7.65
C ASP A 264 -13.99 7.87 7.76
N GLY A 265 -14.77 8.94 7.94
CA GLY A 265 -16.21 8.89 8.12
C GLY A 265 -16.99 8.83 6.79
N MET A 266 -17.04 9.96 6.04
CA MET A 266 -17.91 10.08 4.86
C MET A 266 -17.36 9.36 3.62
N MET A 267 -16.01 9.23 3.50
CA MET A 267 -15.35 8.58 2.37
C MET A 267 -15.02 7.13 2.66
N ASN A 268 -15.25 6.65 3.90
CA ASN A 268 -14.92 5.30 4.36
C ASN A 268 -13.47 4.92 4.04
N MET A 269 -12.54 5.87 4.21
CA MET A 269 -11.12 5.59 4.08
C MET A 269 -10.71 4.68 5.24
N GLN A 270 -10.28 3.47 4.92
CA GLN A 270 -10.05 2.41 5.91
C GLN A 270 -8.89 1.50 5.49
N ILE A 271 -8.19 0.98 6.49
CA ILE A 271 -7.35 -0.20 6.32
C ILE A 271 -8.22 -1.41 6.57
N VAL A 272 -8.37 -2.22 5.55
CA VAL A 272 -9.08 -3.50 5.59
C VAL A 272 -8.10 -4.59 6.01
N ARG A 273 -8.53 -5.48 6.90
CA ARG A 273 -7.77 -6.64 7.36
C ARG A 273 -8.56 -7.89 7.09
N LEU A 274 -7.93 -8.82 6.40
CA LEU A 274 -8.45 -10.15 6.11
C LEU A 274 -7.53 -11.17 6.78
N ASP A 275 -8.03 -11.82 7.84
CA ASP A 275 -7.34 -12.96 8.44
C ASP A 275 -7.83 -14.24 7.75
N PHE A 276 -6.92 -15.06 7.24
CA PHE A 276 -7.23 -16.30 6.56
C PHE A 276 -7.41 -17.42 7.60
N ALA A 277 -8.49 -18.18 7.49
CA ALA A 277 -8.76 -19.28 8.41
C ALA A 277 -7.63 -20.31 8.33
N LYS A 278 -7.20 -20.82 9.48
CA LYS A 278 -6.30 -21.98 9.54
C LYS A 278 -7.03 -23.21 9.01
N GLU A 279 -6.29 -24.14 8.41
CA GLU A 279 -6.86 -25.45 8.11
C GLU A 279 -7.42 -26.07 9.37
N ASN A 280 -8.69 -26.47 9.35
CA ASN A 280 -9.20 -27.35 10.38
C ASN A 280 -8.45 -28.69 10.23
N LYS A 281 -7.50 -28.97 11.10
CA LYS A 281 -7.03 -30.36 11.26
C LYS A 281 -8.29 -31.16 11.57
N LYS A 282 -8.79 -31.94 10.60
CA LYS A 282 -9.73 -33.03 10.89
C LYS A 282 -9.02 -33.89 11.95
N GLN A 283 -9.58 -33.93 13.16
CA GLN A 283 -9.21 -34.95 14.13
C GLN A 283 -9.56 -36.29 13.46
N GLU A 284 -8.51 -37.02 13.05
CA GLU A 284 -8.62 -38.43 12.74
C GLU A 284 -8.84 -39.23 14.05
#